data_61d4638243e29c9f4e380b47ed3d6200
#
_entry.id   61d4638243e29c9f4e380b47ed3d6200
#
_cell.length_a   1.000
_cell.length_b   1.000
_cell.length_c   1.000
_cell.angle_alpha   90.00
_cell.angle_beta   90.00
_cell.angle_gamma   90.00
#
_symmetry.space_group_name_H-M   'P 1'
#
loop_
_entity.id
_entity.type
_entity.pdbx_description
1 polymer ?
#
loop_
_entity_poly.entity_id
_entity_poly.type
_entity_poly.pdbx_seq_one_letter_code
_entity_poly.pdbx_strand_id
1 'polypeptide(L)'
;MRTFTFKSLFLTVLFVLLGSLAIQAADDGLITKQITLKLNEAGTLPNMISESQKYLITNLKIVGKINGTDLKFIREMAGRDFNMEKTDGKLSILDLSEAKIVAGGSAYVSYYGDTKYTSNDELGYYVFEGCSGLTSLTIPSSVTEIGNWAFFGCSGLTSLTIPSGVTSIGYYAFDGCSRLTSLTIPSSVAKKPRRVCRPQAAKR
;
A
#
# COMPACT_ATOMS: atom_id res chain seq x y z
N MET A 1 -8.90 52.90 17.44
CA MET A 1 -9.64 51.64 17.59
C MET A 1 -9.45 50.83 16.31
N ARG A 2 -8.63 49.82 16.32
CA ARG A 2 -8.44 48.91 15.17
C ARG A 2 -9.17 47.63 15.51
N THR A 3 -10.26 47.35 14.79
CA THR A 3 -11.02 46.13 14.87
C THR A 3 -10.27 45.03 14.12
N PHE A 4 -9.76 44.08 14.85
CA PHE A 4 -9.25 42.82 14.29
C PHE A 4 -10.46 41.92 13.97
N THR A 5 -10.77 41.78 12.68
CA THR A 5 -11.68 40.78 12.18
C THR A 5 -10.96 39.44 12.16
N PHE A 6 -11.26 38.57 13.13
CA PHE A 6 -10.90 37.15 13.09
C PHE A 6 -11.70 36.52 11.93
N LYS A 7 -11.05 36.26 10.79
CA LYS A 7 -11.56 35.27 9.83
C LYS A 7 -11.43 33.91 10.49
N SER A 8 -12.55 33.45 11.01
CA SER A 8 -12.73 32.08 11.49
C SER A 8 -12.38 31.12 10.37
N LEU A 9 -11.20 30.53 10.46
CA LEU A 9 -10.83 29.35 9.71
C LEU A 9 -11.66 28.21 10.29
N PHE A 10 -12.79 27.91 9.66
CA PHE A 10 -13.53 26.69 9.94
C PHE A 10 -12.66 25.50 9.50
N LEU A 11 -11.75 25.10 10.40
CA LEU A 11 -11.15 23.81 10.35
C LEU A 11 -12.27 22.82 10.74
N THR A 12 -13.06 22.40 9.77
CA THR A 12 -13.91 21.22 9.94
C THR A 12 -12.99 20.01 10.06
N VAL A 13 -12.40 19.85 11.22
CA VAL A 13 -11.94 18.54 11.69
C VAL A 13 -13.23 17.74 11.81
N LEU A 14 -13.55 16.99 10.75
CA LEU A 14 -14.50 15.92 10.84
C LEU A 14 -13.86 14.88 11.77
N PHE A 15 -14.06 15.09 13.07
CA PHE A 15 -14.01 14.00 14.03
C PHE A 15 -15.07 13.01 13.55
N VAL A 16 -14.66 12.09 12.66
CA VAL A 16 -15.33 10.82 12.60
C VAL A 16 -15.29 10.34 14.04
N LEU A 17 -16.44 10.34 14.66
CA LEU A 17 -16.66 9.75 15.96
C LEU A 17 -15.90 8.42 16.00
N LEU A 18 -14.70 8.46 16.52
CA LEU A 18 -14.14 7.34 17.23
C LEU A 18 -15.01 7.25 18.50
N GLY A 19 -16.28 6.85 18.29
CA GLY A 19 -17.01 6.23 19.35
C GLY A 19 -16.03 5.25 19.93
N SER A 20 -15.85 5.24 21.22
CA SER A 20 -15.02 4.36 22.01
C SER A 20 -15.12 2.92 21.46
N LEU A 21 -14.47 2.67 20.34
CA LEU A 21 -14.10 1.36 19.90
C LEU A 21 -13.10 0.94 20.97
N ALA A 22 -13.58 0.19 21.96
CA ALA A 22 -12.72 -0.69 22.70
C ALA A 22 -12.06 -1.57 21.65
N ILE A 23 -10.91 -1.08 21.16
CA ILE A 23 -10.02 -1.86 20.32
C ILE A 23 -9.58 -2.97 21.24
N GLN A 24 -10.19 -4.13 21.07
CA GLN A 24 -9.73 -5.34 21.72
C GLN A 24 -8.37 -5.61 21.10
N ALA A 25 -7.34 -4.98 21.69
CA ALA A 25 -5.96 -5.30 21.38
C ALA A 25 -5.80 -6.78 21.73
N ALA A 26 -5.28 -7.57 20.81
CA ALA A 26 -4.67 -8.83 21.17
C ALA A 26 -3.59 -8.56 22.23
N ASP A 27 -3.19 -9.56 23.01
CA ASP A 27 -2.17 -9.44 24.08
C ASP A 27 -0.85 -8.78 23.64
N ASP A 28 -0.63 -8.63 22.32
CA ASP A 28 0.55 -8.01 21.71
C ASP A 28 0.38 -6.51 21.36
N GLY A 29 -0.75 -5.89 21.72
CA GLY A 29 -1.05 -4.49 21.42
C GLY A 29 -1.40 -4.19 19.96
N LEU A 30 -1.51 -5.20 19.09
CA LEU A 30 -1.78 -5.02 17.67
C LEU A 30 -3.24 -4.60 17.40
N ILE A 31 -3.42 -3.75 16.40
CA ILE A 31 -4.73 -3.32 15.89
C ILE A 31 -5.10 -4.24 14.72
N THR A 32 -5.83 -5.32 15.03
CA THR A 32 -6.18 -6.38 14.06
C THR A 32 -7.51 -6.14 13.36
N LYS A 33 -8.41 -5.36 13.97
CA LYS A 33 -9.66 -4.96 13.32
C LYS A 33 -9.35 -4.08 12.11
N GLN A 34 -10.05 -4.31 11.00
CA GLN A 34 -9.88 -3.48 9.80
C GLN A 34 -10.16 -2.00 10.11
N ILE A 35 -9.18 -1.16 9.82
CA ILE A 35 -9.33 0.29 9.80
C ILE A 35 -9.61 0.70 8.35
N THR A 36 -10.70 1.45 8.15
CA THR A 36 -11.03 2.04 6.84
C THR A 36 -10.81 3.54 6.90
N LEU A 37 -9.93 4.05 6.05
CA LEU A 37 -9.63 5.48 5.93
C LEU A 37 -10.07 6.01 4.56
N LYS A 38 -10.84 7.10 4.59
CA LYS A 38 -11.24 7.81 3.39
C LYS A 38 -10.38 9.06 3.23
N LEU A 39 -9.54 9.07 2.21
CA LEU A 39 -8.70 10.21 1.86
C LEU A 39 -9.48 11.15 0.94
N ASN A 40 -9.71 12.38 1.38
CA ASN A 40 -10.30 13.42 0.54
C ASN A 40 -9.27 13.98 -0.46
N GLU A 41 -7.99 13.98 -0.06
CA GLU A 41 -6.86 14.42 -0.87
C GLU A 41 -5.73 13.39 -0.81
N ALA A 42 -5.05 13.20 -1.94
CA ALA A 42 -3.88 12.34 -2.01
C ALA A 42 -2.70 12.94 -1.22
N GLY A 43 -1.94 12.09 -0.52
CA GLY A 43 -0.81 12.51 0.30
C GLY A 43 -1.17 12.80 1.76
N THR A 44 -2.41 12.56 2.18
CA THR A 44 -2.88 12.92 3.52
C THR A 44 -2.91 11.75 4.52
N LEU A 45 -2.61 10.52 4.09
CA LEU A 45 -2.59 9.35 4.97
C LEU A 45 -1.68 9.53 6.20
N PRO A 46 -0.47 10.13 6.10
CA PRO A 46 0.39 10.36 7.27
C PRO A 46 -0.23 11.27 8.33
N ASN A 47 -1.22 12.08 7.97
CA ASN A 47 -1.92 12.97 8.91
C ASN A 47 -3.09 12.27 9.62
N MET A 48 -3.48 11.08 9.17
CA MET A 48 -4.64 10.34 9.68
C MET A 48 -4.26 9.20 10.65
N ILE A 49 -3.01 8.79 10.66
CA ILE A 49 -2.47 7.72 11.51
C ILE A 49 -1.34 8.29 12.33
N SER A 50 -1.44 8.20 13.66
CA SER A 50 -0.37 8.65 14.54
C SER A 50 0.88 7.75 14.47
N GLU A 51 2.06 8.29 14.74
CA GLU A 51 3.30 7.52 14.80
C GLU A 51 3.23 6.35 15.79
N SER A 52 2.48 6.51 16.90
CA SER A 52 2.27 5.44 17.88
C SER A 52 1.41 4.29 17.36
N GLN A 53 0.54 4.53 16.38
CA GLN A 53 -0.35 3.52 15.80
C GLN A 53 0.19 2.92 14.51
N LYS A 54 1.07 3.64 13.81
CA LYS A 54 1.60 3.29 12.49
C LYS A 54 2.08 1.85 12.38
N TYR A 55 2.81 1.38 13.39
CA TYR A 55 3.39 0.03 13.40
C TYR A 55 2.53 -1.02 14.09
N LEU A 56 1.37 -0.64 14.63
CA LEU A 56 0.45 -1.56 15.30
C LEU A 56 -0.70 -2.03 14.39
N ILE A 57 -1.00 -1.27 13.33
CA ILE A 57 -2.09 -1.57 12.40
C ILE A 57 -1.70 -2.75 11.51
N THR A 58 -2.53 -3.81 11.55
CA THR A 58 -2.31 -5.01 10.73
C THR A 58 -3.26 -5.11 9.54
N ASN A 59 -4.39 -4.39 9.56
CA ASN A 59 -5.43 -4.49 8.55
C ASN A 59 -5.96 -3.09 8.19
N LEU A 60 -5.67 -2.64 6.96
CA LEU A 60 -5.97 -1.30 6.49
C LEU A 60 -6.71 -1.34 5.15
N LYS A 61 -7.82 -0.62 5.08
CA LYS A 61 -8.53 -0.29 3.83
C LYS A 61 -8.41 1.20 3.56
N ILE A 62 -8.08 1.56 2.33
CA ILE A 62 -8.01 2.95 1.88
C ILE A 62 -9.03 3.19 0.77
N VAL A 63 -9.77 4.29 0.92
CA VAL A 63 -10.75 4.77 -0.05
C VAL A 63 -10.34 6.15 -0.53
N GLY A 64 -10.37 6.40 -1.83
CA GLY A 64 -10.03 7.69 -2.42
C GLY A 64 -8.67 7.73 -3.11
N LYS A 65 -8.16 8.94 -3.36
CA LYS A 65 -6.90 9.11 -4.11
C LYS A 65 -5.69 8.92 -3.21
N ILE A 66 -4.68 8.20 -3.70
CA ILE A 66 -3.37 8.02 -3.06
C ILE A 66 -2.24 8.40 -4.01
N ASN A 67 -1.14 8.92 -3.47
CA ASN A 67 0.05 9.28 -4.23
C ASN A 67 1.34 8.74 -3.58
N GLY A 68 2.50 9.23 -4.03
CA GLY A 68 3.80 8.77 -3.54
C GLY A 68 4.00 8.97 -2.03
N THR A 69 3.45 10.04 -1.45
CA THR A 69 3.51 10.29 0.01
C THR A 69 2.76 9.21 0.79
N ASP A 70 1.57 8.84 0.32
CA ASP A 70 0.77 7.79 0.96
C ASP A 70 1.44 6.42 0.80
N LEU A 71 1.95 6.11 -0.42
CA LEU A 71 2.63 4.84 -0.67
C LEU A 71 3.91 4.67 0.15
N LYS A 72 4.69 5.76 0.33
CA LYS A 72 5.86 5.76 1.23
C LYS A 72 5.44 5.34 2.64
N PHE A 73 4.39 5.95 3.17
CA PHE A 73 3.88 5.67 4.51
C PHE A 73 3.35 4.23 4.65
N ILE A 74 2.61 3.75 3.63
CA ILE A 74 2.10 2.37 3.59
C ILE A 74 3.26 1.36 3.57
N ARG A 75 4.34 1.63 2.83
CA ARG A 75 5.53 0.77 2.80
C ARG A 75 6.16 0.64 4.18
N GLU A 76 6.29 1.75 4.92
CA GLU A 76 6.81 1.74 6.28
C GLU A 76 5.93 0.90 7.21
N MET A 77 4.61 1.01 7.08
CA MET A 77 3.66 0.15 7.80
C MET A 77 3.79 -1.32 7.41
N ALA A 78 4.18 -1.62 6.17
CA ALA A 78 4.34 -2.98 5.62
C ALA A 78 5.75 -3.56 5.82
N GLY A 79 6.63 -2.89 6.57
CA GLY A 79 7.93 -3.40 6.97
C GLY A 79 9.11 -2.93 6.13
N ARG A 80 8.96 -1.92 5.27
CA ARG A 80 10.04 -1.34 4.46
C ARG A 80 9.94 0.18 4.37
N ASP A 81 11.01 0.88 4.66
CA ASP A 81 11.07 2.34 4.53
C ASP A 81 11.41 2.80 3.11
N PHE A 82 11.62 4.10 2.98
CA PHE A 82 12.02 4.75 1.73
C PHE A 82 13.34 4.23 1.16
N ASN A 83 14.31 3.91 2.00
CA ASN A 83 15.65 3.42 1.63
C ASN A 83 15.72 1.88 1.54
N MET A 84 14.58 1.18 1.57
CA MET A 84 14.48 -0.27 1.57
C MET A 84 14.95 -0.95 2.87
N GLU A 85 15.16 -0.17 3.92
CA GLU A 85 15.50 -0.70 5.23
C GLU A 85 14.27 -1.30 5.93
N LYS A 86 14.49 -2.22 6.84
CA LYS A 86 13.42 -2.84 7.63
C LYS A 86 12.83 -1.85 8.62
N THR A 87 11.51 -1.88 8.76
CA THR A 87 10.76 -1.19 9.80
C THR A 87 10.03 -2.20 10.69
N ASP A 88 9.49 -1.73 11.82
CA ASP A 88 8.67 -2.54 12.73
C ASP A 88 7.22 -2.70 12.26
N GLY A 89 6.90 -2.26 11.05
CA GLY A 89 5.56 -2.32 10.46
C GLY A 89 4.95 -3.72 10.49
N LYS A 90 3.68 -3.79 10.90
CA LYS A 90 2.91 -5.04 11.06
C LYS A 90 1.75 -5.16 10.07
N LEU A 91 1.65 -4.24 9.11
CA LEU A 91 0.59 -4.27 8.12
C LEU A 91 0.68 -5.56 7.31
N SER A 92 -0.34 -6.40 7.44
CA SER A 92 -0.41 -7.71 6.77
C SER A 92 -1.55 -7.80 5.74
N ILE A 93 -2.61 -7.01 5.93
CA ILE A 93 -3.75 -6.95 5.02
C ILE A 93 -3.92 -5.51 4.55
N LEU A 94 -3.82 -5.30 3.24
CA LEU A 94 -4.01 -4.00 2.60
C LEU A 94 -5.08 -4.07 1.53
N ASP A 95 -6.19 -3.38 1.71
CA ASP A 95 -7.26 -3.26 0.73
C ASP A 95 -7.23 -1.88 0.06
N LEU A 96 -6.85 -1.86 -1.21
CA LEU A 96 -6.85 -0.68 -2.08
C LEU A 96 -7.95 -0.74 -3.14
N SER A 97 -8.94 -1.62 -3.01
CA SER A 97 -9.98 -1.84 -4.02
C SER A 97 -10.74 -0.56 -4.41
N GLU A 98 -10.94 0.33 -3.45
CA GLU A 98 -11.63 1.63 -3.62
C GLU A 98 -10.64 2.82 -3.64
N ALA A 99 -9.36 2.54 -3.74
CA ALA A 99 -8.34 3.57 -3.93
C ALA A 99 -8.12 3.87 -5.42
N LYS A 100 -7.56 5.04 -5.70
CA LYS A 100 -7.08 5.42 -7.02
C LYS A 100 -5.67 5.98 -6.91
N ILE A 101 -4.71 5.38 -7.61
CA ILE A 101 -3.34 5.87 -7.65
C ILE A 101 -3.27 7.06 -8.59
N VAL A 102 -2.71 8.16 -8.11
CA VAL A 102 -2.52 9.38 -8.87
C VAL A 102 -1.05 9.83 -8.84
N ALA A 103 -0.62 10.50 -9.88
CA ALA A 103 0.72 11.10 -9.92
C ALA A 103 0.87 12.17 -8.84
N GLY A 104 2.10 12.36 -8.35
CA GLY A 104 2.45 13.40 -7.38
C GLY A 104 2.85 12.88 -6.00
N GLY A 105 2.95 13.80 -5.06
CA GLY A 105 3.51 13.53 -3.74
C GLY A 105 5.02 13.37 -3.74
N SER A 106 5.58 12.90 -2.62
CA SER A 106 7.01 12.57 -2.50
C SER A 106 7.36 11.27 -3.23
N ALA A 107 8.64 11.03 -3.49
CA ALA A 107 9.10 9.71 -3.90
C ALA A 107 8.74 8.67 -2.83
N TYR A 108 8.26 7.50 -3.25
CA TYR A 108 7.85 6.44 -2.32
C TYR A 108 8.97 5.43 -2.02
N VAL A 109 10.01 5.37 -2.84
CA VAL A 109 11.18 4.52 -2.63
C VAL A 109 12.41 5.10 -3.31
N SER A 110 13.58 4.86 -2.72
CA SER A 110 14.90 5.08 -3.29
C SER A 110 15.67 3.76 -3.31
N TYR A 111 16.15 3.37 -4.48
CA TYR A 111 16.95 2.17 -4.65
C TYR A 111 18.29 2.56 -5.28
N TYR A 112 19.39 2.49 -4.50
CA TYR A 112 20.72 2.96 -4.90
C TYR A 112 20.73 4.38 -5.50
N GLY A 113 19.94 5.28 -4.91
CA GLY A 113 19.81 6.68 -5.35
C GLY A 113 18.83 6.90 -6.51
N ASP A 114 18.28 5.84 -7.10
CA ASP A 114 17.21 5.94 -8.10
C ASP A 114 15.85 6.02 -7.41
N THR A 115 15.26 7.21 -7.41
CA THR A 115 13.99 7.49 -6.72
C THR A 115 12.78 7.26 -7.63
N LYS A 116 11.71 6.67 -7.08
CA LYS A 116 10.48 6.41 -7.82
C LYS A 116 9.31 7.23 -7.27
N TYR A 117 8.53 7.74 -8.20
CA TYR A 117 7.33 8.54 -7.97
C TYR A 117 6.12 7.81 -8.55
N THR A 118 4.92 8.19 -8.08
CA THR A 118 3.70 7.62 -8.62
C THR A 118 3.35 8.20 -9.99
N SER A 119 2.80 7.34 -10.84
CA SER A 119 2.06 7.67 -12.06
C SER A 119 0.58 7.35 -11.88
N ASN A 120 -0.28 7.91 -12.73
CA ASN A 120 -1.71 7.61 -12.66
C ASN A 120 -1.97 6.15 -13.01
N ASP A 121 -2.77 5.49 -12.16
CA ASP A 121 -3.25 4.12 -12.36
C ASP A 121 -2.13 3.09 -12.60
N GLU A 122 -0.96 3.31 -11.96
CA GLU A 122 0.21 2.44 -12.04
C GLU A 122 0.67 2.00 -10.63
N LEU A 123 0.93 0.70 -10.47
CA LEU A 123 1.76 0.20 -9.38
C LEU A 123 3.21 0.21 -9.85
N GLY A 124 3.93 1.28 -9.54
CA GLY A 124 5.25 1.57 -10.08
C GLY A 124 6.35 0.60 -9.64
N TYR A 125 7.57 0.88 -10.07
CA TYR A 125 8.75 0.07 -9.78
C TYR A 125 9.00 -0.02 -8.29
N TYR A 126 9.28 -1.23 -7.77
CA TYR A 126 9.63 -1.48 -6.35
C TYR A 126 8.55 -1.11 -5.33
N VAL A 127 7.30 -0.83 -5.76
CA VAL A 127 6.27 -0.23 -4.89
C VAL A 127 6.02 -1.00 -3.59
N PHE A 128 6.10 -2.33 -3.61
CA PHE A 128 6.00 -3.19 -2.41
C PHE A 128 7.19 -4.15 -2.28
N GLU A 129 8.32 -3.85 -2.94
CA GLU A 129 9.49 -4.71 -2.83
C GLU A 129 9.89 -4.94 -1.38
N GLY A 130 10.10 -6.21 -1.04
CA GLY A 130 10.55 -6.65 0.28
C GLY A 130 9.50 -6.50 1.39
N CYS A 131 8.27 -6.08 1.10
CA CYS A 131 7.18 -6.01 2.08
C CYS A 131 6.71 -7.44 2.46
N SER A 132 7.60 -8.20 3.09
CA SER A 132 7.40 -9.62 3.40
C SER A 132 6.32 -9.88 4.46
N GLY A 133 5.90 -8.86 5.20
CA GLY A 133 4.80 -8.93 6.17
C GLY A 133 3.41 -8.94 5.53
N LEU A 134 3.28 -8.44 4.29
CA LEU A 134 2.01 -8.45 3.57
C LEU A 134 1.60 -9.89 3.23
N THR A 135 0.42 -10.30 3.70
CA THR A 135 -0.18 -11.61 3.42
C THR A 135 -1.32 -11.52 2.39
N SER A 136 -1.98 -10.36 2.32
CA SER A 136 -3.05 -10.08 1.37
C SER A 136 -2.98 -8.63 0.90
N LEU A 137 -3.13 -8.44 -0.41
CA LEU A 137 -3.26 -7.13 -1.04
C LEU A 137 -4.36 -7.17 -2.08
N THR A 138 -5.27 -6.18 -2.04
CA THR A 138 -6.23 -5.95 -3.13
C THR A 138 -5.79 -4.73 -3.94
N ILE A 139 -5.50 -4.95 -5.22
CA ILE A 139 -5.07 -3.91 -6.17
C ILE A 139 -6.30 -3.11 -6.63
N PRO A 140 -6.19 -1.76 -6.78
CA PRO A 140 -7.26 -0.95 -7.35
C PRO A 140 -7.66 -1.42 -8.75
N SER A 141 -8.95 -1.44 -9.06
CA SER A 141 -9.46 -1.85 -10.39
C SER A 141 -9.04 -0.91 -11.52
N SER A 142 -8.65 0.32 -11.20
CA SER A 142 -8.16 1.33 -12.14
C SER A 142 -6.73 1.05 -12.62
N VAL A 143 -5.96 0.18 -11.95
CA VAL A 143 -4.56 -0.09 -12.29
C VAL A 143 -4.45 -0.76 -13.65
N THR A 144 -3.62 -0.18 -14.52
CA THR A 144 -3.37 -0.64 -15.88
C THR A 144 -1.97 -1.22 -16.07
N GLU A 145 -1.03 -0.89 -15.17
CA GLU A 145 0.35 -1.36 -15.23
C GLU A 145 0.89 -1.74 -13.85
N ILE A 146 1.64 -2.83 -13.81
CA ILE A 146 2.44 -3.28 -12.66
C ILE A 146 3.92 -3.21 -13.07
N GLY A 147 4.70 -2.38 -12.40
CA GLY A 147 6.09 -2.10 -12.72
C GLY A 147 7.05 -3.25 -12.41
N ASN A 148 8.32 -3.07 -12.83
CA ASN A 148 9.36 -4.03 -12.50
C ASN A 148 9.56 -4.11 -10.98
N TRP A 149 9.80 -5.34 -10.48
CA TRP A 149 10.03 -5.64 -9.06
C TRP A 149 8.92 -5.11 -8.11
N ALA A 150 7.72 -4.83 -8.61
CA ALA A 150 6.66 -4.21 -7.80
C ALA A 150 6.35 -4.97 -6.52
N PHE A 151 6.40 -6.30 -6.53
CA PHE A 151 6.17 -7.20 -5.39
C PHE A 151 7.35 -8.15 -5.14
N PHE A 152 8.54 -7.82 -5.64
CA PHE A 152 9.71 -8.67 -5.44
C PHE A 152 9.95 -8.94 -3.95
N GLY A 153 10.15 -10.21 -3.58
CA GLY A 153 10.41 -10.58 -2.19
C GLY A 153 9.23 -10.41 -1.22
N CYS A 154 7.99 -10.20 -1.71
CA CYS A 154 6.79 -10.25 -0.88
C CYS A 154 6.50 -11.70 -0.43
N SER A 155 7.42 -12.28 0.34
CA SER A 155 7.41 -13.71 0.69
C SER A 155 6.23 -14.12 1.57
N GLY A 156 5.57 -13.17 2.25
CA GLY A 156 4.37 -13.41 3.05
C GLY A 156 3.07 -13.52 2.23
N LEU A 157 3.07 -12.97 1.00
CA LEU A 157 1.87 -12.85 0.18
C LEU A 157 1.32 -14.22 -0.23
N THR A 158 0.09 -14.53 0.19
CA THR A 158 -0.56 -15.83 -0.06
C THR A 158 -1.55 -15.79 -1.21
N SER A 159 -2.18 -14.63 -1.41
CA SER A 159 -3.14 -14.41 -2.49
C SER A 159 -3.00 -13.01 -3.06
N LEU A 160 -3.15 -12.89 -4.37
CA LEU A 160 -3.18 -11.63 -5.09
C LEU A 160 -4.08 -11.78 -6.31
N THR A 161 -5.04 -10.87 -6.43
CA THR A 161 -5.87 -10.78 -7.65
C THR A 161 -5.39 -9.61 -8.49
N ILE A 162 -5.00 -9.90 -9.74
CA ILE A 162 -4.64 -8.87 -10.72
C ILE A 162 -5.92 -8.41 -11.41
N PRO A 163 -6.24 -7.10 -11.39
CA PRO A 163 -7.41 -6.57 -12.07
C PRO A 163 -7.38 -6.82 -13.58
N SER A 164 -8.56 -7.04 -14.19
CA SER A 164 -8.69 -7.29 -15.63
C SER A 164 -8.27 -6.10 -16.51
N GLY A 165 -8.16 -4.89 -15.93
CA GLY A 165 -7.65 -3.69 -16.60
C GLY A 165 -6.13 -3.67 -16.80
N VAL A 166 -5.37 -4.56 -16.13
CA VAL A 166 -3.91 -4.59 -16.24
C VAL A 166 -3.50 -5.11 -17.62
N THR A 167 -2.72 -4.30 -18.34
CA THR A 167 -2.23 -4.60 -19.70
C THR A 167 -0.74 -4.93 -19.73
N SER A 168 0.02 -4.52 -18.71
CA SER A 168 1.46 -4.71 -18.62
C SER A 168 1.88 -5.16 -17.21
N ILE A 169 2.78 -6.14 -17.15
CA ILE A 169 3.44 -6.58 -15.91
C ILE A 169 4.94 -6.60 -16.16
N GLY A 170 5.69 -5.90 -15.33
CA GLY A 170 7.12 -5.72 -15.42
C GLY A 170 7.95 -6.96 -15.06
N TYR A 171 9.26 -6.87 -15.32
CA TYR A 171 10.20 -7.95 -14.99
C TYR A 171 10.27 -8.16 -13.48
N TYR A 172 10.32 -9.42 -13.06
CA TYR A 172 10.48 -9.84 -11.67
C TYR A 172 9.38 -9.31 -10.72
N ALA A 173 8.23 -8.88 -11.27
CA ALA A 173 7.19 -8.24 -10.48
C ALA A 173 6.74 -9.08 -9.27
N PHE A 174 6.74 -10.40 -9.39
CA PHE A 174 6.33 -11.34 -8.33
C PHE A 174 7.42 -12.34 -7.93
N ASP A 175 8.68 -12.10 -8.34
CA ASP A 175 9.77 -13.01 -7.97
C ASP A 175 10.01 -12.94 -6.47
N GLY A 176 10.26 -14.09 -5.82
CA GLY A 176 10.39 -14.17 -4.37
C GLY A 176 9.07 -14.15 -3.58
N CYS A 177 7.89 -14.11 -4.22
CA CYS A 177 6.60 -14.30 -3.55
C CYS A 177 6.39 -15.78 -3.21
N SER A 178 7.21 -16.33 -2.31
CA SER A 178 7.34 -17.77 -2.10
C SER A 178 6.09 -18.46 -1.53
N ARG A 179 5.19 -17.70 -0.88
CA ARG A 179 3.92 -18.21 -0.33
C ARG A 179 2.73 -18.01 -1.25
N LEU A 180 2.92 -17.37 -2.41
CA LEU A 180 1.85 -17.16 -3.38
C LEU A 180 1.54 -18.47 -4.09
N THR A 181 0.43 -19.11 -3.73
CA THR A 181 0.05 -20.44 -4.23
C THR A 181 -0.64 -20.40 -5.59
N SER A 182 -1.29 -19.29 -5.88
CA SER A 182 -1.94 -19.07 -7.17
C SER A 182 -1.85 -17.61 -7.59
N LEU A 183 -1.60 -17.39 -8.87
CA LEU A 183 -1.61 -16.07 -9.50
C LEU A 183 -2.26 -16.18 -10.87
N THR A 184 -3.45 -15.62 -11.01
CA THR A 184 -4.12 -15.56 -12.31
C THR A 184 -3.71 -14.28 -13.02
N ILE A 185 -3.07 -14.43 -14.18
CA ILE A 185 -2.71 -13.29 -15.04
C ILE A 185 -3.86 -13.10 -16.03
N PRO A 186 -4.49 -11.90 -16.06
CA PRO A 186 -5.56 -11.59 -16.99
C PRO A 186 -5.14 -11.72 -18.45
N SER A 187 -6.08 -12.04 -19.32
CA SER A 187 -5.84 -12.11 -20.78
C SER A 187 -5.51 -10.75 -21.41
N SER A 188 -5.83 -9.65 -20.72
CA SER A 188 -5.46 -8.28 -21.10
C SER A 188 -3.95 -8.03 -21.09
N VAL A 189 -3.16 -8.85 -20.36
CA VAL A 189 -1.71 -8.67 -20.26
C VAL A 189 -1.03 -9.10 -21.55
N ALA A 190 -0.71 -8.13 -22.41
CA ALA A 190 -0.01 -8.36 -23.69
C ALA A 190 1.48 -8.68 -23.46
N LYS A 191 2.12 -8.01 -22.51
CA LYS A 191 3.53 -8.21 -22.16
C LYS A 191 3.64 -9.02 -20.88
N LYS A 192 3.85 -10.32 -21.02
CA LYS A 192 4.04 -11.22 -19.89
C LYS A 192 5.44 -11.05 -19.29
N PRO A 193 5.57 -11.02 -17.95
CA PRO A 193 6.88 -10.93 -17.30
C PRO A 193 7.74 -12.15 -17.61
N ARG A 194 9.06 -11.95 -17.77
CA ARG A 194 9.99 -13.05 -18.06
C ARG A 194 10.16 -14.05 -16.92
N ARG A 195 9.86 -13.66 -15.68
CA ARG A 195 9.78 -14.54 -14.51
C ARG A 195 8.56 -14.17 -13.69
N VAL A 196 7.55 -14.99 -13.78
CA VAL A 196 6.47 -15.07 -12.79
C VAL A 196 6.95 -16.01 -11.71
N CYS A 197 6.61 -15.74 -10.45
CA CYS A 197 6.78 -16.66 -9.35
C CYS A 197 6.61 -18.11 -9.82
N ARG A 198 7.63 -18.96 -9.71
CA ARG A 198 7.38 -20.41 -9.74
C ARG A 198 6.88 -20.75 -8.36
N PRO A 199 5.60 -21.19 -8.20
CA PRO A 199 5.19 -21.81 -6.97
C PRO A 199 6.22 -22.90 -6.67
N GLN A 200 6.81 -22.90 -5.49
CA GLN A 200 7.65 -24.04 -5.10
C GLN A 200 6.72 -25.25 -5.16
N ALA A 201 6.99 -26.14 -6.11
CA ALA A 201 6.29 -27.42 -6.16
C ALA A 201 6.41 -28.03 -4.75
N ALA A 202 5.26 -28.33 -4.16
CA ALA A 202 5.21 -28.99 -2.87
C ALA A 202 6.21 -30.16 -2.91
N LYS A 203 7.24 -30.09 -2.10
CA LYS A 203 8.13 -31.25 -1.89
C LYS A 203 7.25 -32.34 -1.32
N ARG A 204 7.02 -33.39 -2.12
CA ARG A 204 6.41 -34.64 -1.67
C ARG A 204 7.30 -35.30 -0.62
#